data_30dd36fcf8fb81857210a930adf2576f
#
_entry.id   30dd36fcf8fb81857210a930adf2576f
#
_cell.length_a   1.000
_cell.length_b   1.000
_cell.length_c   1.000
_cell.angle_alpha   90.00
_cell.angle_beta   90.00
_cell.angle_gamma   90.00
#
_symmetry.space_group_name_H-M   'P 1'
#
loop_
_entity.id
_entity.type
_entity.pdbx_description
1 polymer ?
#
loop_
_entity_poly.entity_id
_entity_poly.type
_entity_poly.pdbx_seq_one_letter_code
_entity_poly.pdbx_strand_id
1 'polypeptide(L)'
;MSEETNQSQKECESMGKKDMKDALAEQKTNVMRLLEQAGIPYQSYCYAETGETKGTEVAKLLGQNPEQVFKTLVTVGKSGGHYVFVIPVECELQLKKAAQAVGEKSIEMIKSKELLPLTGYIHGGCSPIGMKKLFPTVLDETAILYDTIFFSGGKVGYQVEVAPDELFKLVPYKMADITCE
;
A
#
# COMPACT_ATOMS: atom_id res chain seq x y z
N MET A 1 -28.01 -12.34 -26.97
CA MET A 1 -27.11 -11.81 -25.91
C MET A 1 -26.83 -12.87 -24.85
N SER A 2 -26.56 -14.09 -25.21
CA SER A 2 -26.34 -15.21 -24.27
C SER A 2 -25.19 -16.13 -24.63
N GLU A 3 -24.38 -15.80 -25.64
CA GLU A 3 -23.29 -16.68 -26.10
C GLU A 3 -21.88 -16.14 -25.75
N GLU A 4 -21.71 -14.87 -25.47
CA GLU A 4 -20.40 -14.28 -25.14
C GLU A 4 -19.96 -14.55 -23.68
N THR A 5 -20.90 -14.78 -22.78
CA THR A 5 -20.61 -15.05 -21.36
C THR A 5 -20.08 -16.48 -21.12
N ASN A 6 -20.30 -17.38 -22.08
CA ASN A 6 -19.93 -18.79 -21.95
C ASN A 6 -18.55 -19.11 -22.52
N GLN A 7 -17.96 -18.19 -23.30
CA GLN A 7 -16.65 -18.38 -23.89
C GLN A 7 -15.51 -18.01 -22.93
N SER A 8 -15.68 -16.94 -22.15
CA SER A 8 -14.71 -16.52 -21.12
C SER A 8 -14.56 -17.51 -19.96
N GLN A 9 -15.62 -18.20 -19.59
CA GLN A 9 -15.57 -19.23 -18.54
C GLN A 9 -14.90 -20.53 -19.01
N LYS A 10 -15.00 -20.87 -20.30
CA LYS A 10 -14.35 -22.05 -20.86
C LYS A 10 -12.84 -21.88 -21.11
N GLU A 11 -12.38 -20.66 -21.33
CA GLU A 11 -10.95 -20.37 -21.49
C GLU A 11 -10.19 -20.43 -20.15
N CYS A 12 -10.87 -20.16 -19.04
CA CYS A 12 -10.27 -20.26 -17.70
C CYS A 12 -10.10 -21.72 -17.22
N GLU A 13 -10.86 -22.67 -17.72
CA GLU A 13 -10.80 -24.08 -17.34
C GLU A 13 -9.72 -24.89 -18.09
N SER A 14 -9.12 -24.37 -19.14
CA SER A 14 -8.14 -25.07 -19.98
C SER A 14 -6.68 -24.68 -19.74
N MET A 15 -6.40 -23.70 -18.88
CA MET A 15 -5.02 -23.32 -18.56
C MET A 15 -4.37 -24.32 -17.61
N GLY A 16 -3.31 -24.96 -18.05
CA GLY A 16 -2.50 -25.86 -17.23
C GLY A 16 -1.89 -25.14 -16.03
N LYS A 17 -1.61 -25.88 -14.95
CA LYS A 17 -1.01 -25.34 -13.70
C LYS A 17 0.28 -24.54 -13.94
N LYS A 18 0.99 -24.78 -15.03
CA LYS A 18 2.21 -24.06 -15.43
C LYS A 18 1.86 -22.69 -16.00
N ASP A 19 0.83 -22.63 -16.86
CA ASP A 19 0.39 -21.37 -17.49
C ASP A 19 -0.23 -20.41 -16.48
N MET A 20 -0.93 -20.94 -15.47
CA MET A 20 -1.41 -20.17 -14.33
C MET A 20 -0.26 -19.61 -13.46
N LYS A 21 0.81 -20.37 -13.28
CA LYS A 21 1.99 -19.94 -12.53
C LYS A 21 2.76 -18.86 -13.26
N ASP A 22 2.86 -18.95 -14.58
CA ASP A 22 3.54 -17.96 -15.41
C ASP A 22 2.69 -16.68 -15.56
N ALA A 23 1.38 -16.79 -15.69
CA ALA A 23 0.46 -15.64 -15.69
C ALA A 23 0.44 -14.91 -14.33
N LEU A 24 0.50 -15.64 -13.22
CA LEU A 24 0.65 -15.08 -11.88
C LEU A 24 2.04 -14.42 -11.69
N ALA A 25 3.08 -14.94 -12.31
CA ALA A 25 4.42 -14.36 -12.27
C ALA A 25 4.51 -13.05 -13.06
N GLU A 26 3.77 -12.91 -14.15
CA GLU A 26 3.68 -11.67 -14.94
C GLU A 26 2.92 -10.56 -14.22
N GLN A 27 2.03 -10.89 -13.28
CA GLN A 27 1.24 -9.94 -12.50
C GLN A 27 1.91 -9.49 -11.18
N LYS A 28 3.08 -10.05 -10.83
CA LYS A 28 3.78 -9.67 -9.60
C LYS A 28 4.32 -8.25 -9.66
N THR A 29 3.94 -7.45 -8.68
CA THR A 29 4.51 -6.12 -8.50
C THR A 29 5.92 -6.18 -7.91
N ASN A 30 6.65 -5.07 -7.97
CA ASN A 30 7.95 -4.97 -7.32
C ASN A 30 7.87 -5.17 -5.79
N VAL A 31 6.80 -4.68 -5.16
CA VAL A 31 6.54 -4.90 -3.72
C VAL A 31 6.46 -6.39 -3.40
N MET A 32 5.69 -7.15 -4.17
CA MET A 32 5.56 -8.60 -3.98
C MET A 32 6.90 -9.32 -4.14
N ARG A 33 7.71 -8.93 -5.13
CA ARG A 33 9.05 -9.49 -5.32
C ARG A 33 9.98 -9.20 -4.15
N LEU A 34 9.93 -8.00 -3.59
CA LEU A 34 10.74 -7.62 -2.42
C LEU A 34 10.32 -8.40 -1.17
N LEU A 35 9.02 -8.61 -0.96
CA LEU A 35 8.50 -9.44 0.13
C LEU A 35 8.99 -10.89 0.00
N GLU A 36 8.91 -11.46 -1.20
CA GLU A 36 9.40 -12.83 -1.47
C GLU A 36 10.92 -12.95 -1.28
N GLN A 37 11.70 -11.99 -1.77
CA GLN A 37 13.16 -11.98 -1.60
C GLN A 37 13.58 -11.89 -0.12
N ALA A 38 12.80 -11.19 0.69
CA ALA A 38 13.02 -11.10 2.14
C ALA A 38 12.47 -12.30 2.92
N GLY A 39 11.77 -13.23 2.26
CA GLY A 39 11.13 -14.38 2.91
C GLY A 39 9.94 -13.98 3.80
N ILE A 40 9.30 -12.85 3.52
CA ILE A 40 8.18 -12.33 4.29
C ILE A 40 6.87 -12.93 3.78
N PRO A 41 6.07 -13.60 4.65
CA PRO A 41 4.75 -14.09 4.30
C PRO A 41 3.81 -12.93 3.98
N TYR A 42 3.05 -13.03 2.89
CA TYR A 42 2.06 -12.02 2.51
C TYR A 42 0.90 -12.66 1.74
N GLN A 43 -0.24 -11.96 1.73
CA GLN A 43 -1.35 -12.21 0.82
C GLN A 43 -1.41 -11.05 -0.19
N SER A 44 -1.89 -11.32 -1.39
CA SER A 44 -2.08 -10.29 -2.41
C SER A 44 -3.50 -10.29 -2.94
N TYR A 45 -3.98 -9.11 -3.28
CA TYR A 45 -5.33 -8.87 -3.80
C TYR A 45 -5.23 -8.03 -5.06
N CYS A 46 -5.96 -8.42 -6.10
CA CYS A 46 -6.05 -7.68 -7.35
C CYS A 46 -7.48 -7.17 -7.53
N TYR A 47 -7.63 -5.88 -7.72
CA TYR A 47 -8.90 -5.20 -8.02
C TYR A 47 -8.76 -4.25 -9.22
N ALA A 48 -7.73 -4.45 -10.05
CA ALA A 48 -7.37 -3.57 -11.16
C ALA A 48 -8.51 -3.38 -12.18
N GLU A 49 -9.32 -4.42 -12.40
CA GLU A 49 -10.44 -4.37 -13.34
C GLU A 49 -11.57 -3.43 -12.90
N THR A 50 -11.65 -3.10 -11.61
CA THR A 50 -12.69 -2.23 -11.08
C THR A 50 -12.44 -0.75 -11.32
N GLY A 51 -11.19 -0.35 -11.58
CA GLY A 51 -10.78 1.04 -11.72
C GLY A 51 -10.81 1.85 -10.42
N GLU A 52 -11.12 1.20 -9.28
CA GLU A 52 -11.20 1.89 -7.99
C GLU A 52 -9.79 2.25 -7.47
N THR A 53 -9.66 3.43 -6.89
CA THR A 53 -8.40 3.93 -6.33
C THR A 53 -8.54 4.42 -4.89
N LYS A 54 -9.77 4.66 -4.44
CA LYS A 54 -10.05 5.17 -3.11
C LYS A 54 -10.02 4.05 -2.08
N GLY A 55 -9.11 4.12 -1.11
CA GLY A 55 -8.86 3.05 -0.14
C GLY A 55 -10.10 2.58 0.63
N THR A 56 -11.01 3.48 1.00
CA THR A 56 -12.26 3.13 1.67
C THR A 56 -13.20 2.30 0.78
N GLU A 57 -13.27 2.62 -0.50
CA GLU A 57 -14.09 1.87 -1.46
C GLU A 57 -13.43 0.53 -1.81
N VAL A 58 -12.10 0.49 -1.89
CA VAL A 58 -11.34 -0.77 -2.06
C VAL A 58 -11.60 -1.71 -0.88
N ALA A 59 -11.57 -1.21 0.35
CA ALA A 59 -11.87 -2.01 1.54
C ALA A 59 -13.28 -2.63 1.48
N LYS A 60 -14.28 -1.84 1.09
CA LYS A 60 -15.66 -2.34 0.90
C LYS A 60 -15.73 -3.41 -0.19
N LEU A 61 -15.08 -3.15 -1.32
CA LEU A 61 -15.07 -4.05 -2.48
C LEU A 61 -14.48 -5.42 -2.12
N LEU A 62 -13.40 -5.43 -1.33
CA LEU A 62 -12.71 -6.64 -0.92
C LEU A 62 -13.26 -7.25 0.38
N GLY A 63 -14.29 -6.65 0.97
CA GLY A 63 -14.89 -7.12 2.23
C GLY A 63 -13.95 -7.04 3.42
N GLN A 64 -13.01 -6.07 3.40
CA GLN A 64 -12.01 -5.86 4.45
C GLN A 64 -12.49 -4.85 5.49
N ASN A 65 -11.97 -4.97 6.72
CA ASN A 65 -12.15 -3.95 7.74
C ASN A 65 -11.37 -2.69 7.35
N PRO A 66 -12.02 -1.53 7.10
CA PRO A 66 -11.33 -0.31 6.66
C PRO A 66 -10.34 0.24 7.68
N GLU A 67 -10.51 -0.04 8.98
CA GLU A 67 -9.55 0.32 10.03
C GLU A 67 -8.23 -0.45 9.91
N GLN A 68 -8.24 -1.61 9.25
CA GLN A 68 -7.09 -2.46 8.98
C GLN A 68 -6.42 -2.15 7.64
N VAL A 69 -7.05 -1.35 6.80
CA VAL A 69 -6.52 -0.92 5.51
C VAL A 69 -5.81 0.42 5.67
N PHE A 70 -4.55 0.49 5.27
CA PHE A 70 -3.68 1.65 5.45
C PHE A 70 -3.34 2.31 4.11
N LYS A 71 -3.23 3.63 4.12
CA LYS A 71 -2.73 4.44 3.01
C LYS A 71 -1.36 5.02 3.34
N THR A 72 -0.54 5.19 2.30
CA THR A 72 0.82 5.74 2.42
C THR A 72 0.83 7.16 1.93
N LEU A 73 1.24 8.08 2.78
CA LEU A 73 1.33 9.51 2.53
C LEU A 73 2.78 9.97 2.56
N VAL A 74 3.16 10.79 1.61
CA VAL A 74 4.50 11.39 1.53
C VAL A 74 4.42 12.88 1.79
N THR A 75 5.28 13.36 2.67
CA THR A 75 5.30 14.74 3.15
C THR A 75 6.67 15.35 3.02
N VAL A 76 6.73 16.66 3.12
CA VAL A 76 7.96 17.43 3.21
C VAL A 76 7.96 18.27 4.48
N GLY A 77 9.03 18.21 5.23
CA GLY A 77 9.25 19.02 6.42
C GLY A 77 9.75 20.42 6.08
N LYS A 78 9.64 21.34 7.02
CA LYS A 78 10.18 22.70 6.87
C LYS A 78 11.69 22.70 6.62
N SER A 79 12.41 21.69 7.08
CA SER A 79 13.85 21.50 6.81
C SER A 79 14.16 21.08 5.36
N GLY A 80 13.14 20.70 4.57
CA GLY A 80 13.29 20.11 3.25
C GLY A 80 13.41 18.58 3.26
N GLY A 81 13.43 17.94 4.43
CA GLY A 81 13.41 16.49 4.57
C GLY A 81 12.05 15.90 4.18
N HIS A 82 12.06 14.70 3.61
CA HIS A 82 10.83 13.98 3.26
C HIS A 82 10.56 12.85 4.26
N TYR A 83 9.29 12.64 4.54
CA TYR A 83 8.80 11.66 5.52
C TYR A 83 7.61 10.90 4.97
N VAL A 84 7.50 9.63 5.34
CA VAL A 84 6.41 8.74 4.94
C VAL A 84 5.55 8.43 6.15
N PHE A 85 4.25 8.58 6.00
CA PHE A 85 3.26 8.25 7.02
C PHE A 85 2.31 7.20 6.49
N VAL A 86 2.09 6.15 7.26
CA VAL A 86 1.19 5.05 6.94
C VAL A 86 0.06 5.04 7.96
N ILE A 87 -1.14 5.36 7.51
CA ILE A 87 -2.31 5.58 8.37
C ILE A 87 -3.54 4.83 7.85
N PRO A 88 -4.54 4.52 8.70
CA PRO A 88 -5.79 3.93 8.25
C PRO A 88 -6.47 4.77 7.17
N VAL A 89 -7.08 4.12 6.18
CA VAL A 89 -7.68 4.81 5.01
C VAL A 89 -8.83 5.74 5.37
N GLU A 90 -9.53 5.50 6.47
CA GLU A 90 -10.61 6.35 6.96
C GLU A 90 -10.12 7.57 7.74
N CYS A 91 -8.86 7.57 8.18
CA CYS A 91 -8.29 8.63 8.99
C CYS A 91 -7.61 9.70 8.13
N GLU A 92 -7.49 10.89 8.68
CA GLU A 92 -6.71 11.98 8.13
C GLU A 92 -5.41 12.17 8.94
N LEU A 93 -4.32 12.50 8.26
CA LEU A 93 -3.05 12.81 8.90
C LEU A 93 -3.15 14.11 9.69
N GLN A 94 -2.88 14.04 10.99
CA GLN A 94 -2.79 15.23 11.83
C GLN A 94 -1.39 15.83 11.72
N LEU A 95 -1.24 16.89 10.93
CA LEU A 95 0.05 17.45 10.54
C LEU A 95 0.92 17.88 11.73
N LYS A 96 0.32 18.35 12.83
CA LYS A 96 1.07 18.72 14.04
C LYS A 96 1.64 17.50 14.76
N LYS A 97 0.83 16.45 14.96
CA LYS A 97 1.29 15.19 15.55
C LYS A 97 2.37 14.55 14.68
N ALA A 98 2.17 14.55 13.37
CA ALA A 98 3.12 14.00 12.40
C ALA A 98 4.46 14.76 12.42
N ALA A 99 4.44 16.10 12.45
CA ALA A 99 5.65 16.91 12.58
C ALA A 99 6.41 16.60 13.88
N GLN A 100 5.69 16.49 15.00
CA GLN A 100 6.30 16.12 16.30
C GLN A 100 6.93 14.73 16.23
N ALA A 101 6.28 13.75 15.59
CA ALA A 101 6.79 12.39 15.48
C ALA A 101 8.13 12.30 14.76
N VAL A 102 8.42 13.21 13.83
CA VAL A 102 9.67 13.24 13.04
C VAL A 102 10.61 14.37 13.43
N GLY A 103 10.28 15.18 14.44
CA GLY A 103 11.12 16.26 14.93
C GLY A 103 11.16 17.49 14.03
N GLU A 104 10.14 17.70 13.21
CA GLU A 104 9.98 18.87 12.34
C GLU A 104 9.16 19.98 13.00
N LYS A 105 9.40 21.21 12.61
CA LYS A 105 8.58 22.36 13.04
C LYS A 105 7.20 22.36 12.40
N SER A 106 7.14 21.94 11.15
CA SER A 106 5.92 21.75 10.38
C SER A 106 6.17 20.80 9.23
N ILE A 107 5.13 20.15 8.77
CA ILE A 107 5.14 19.32 7.57
C ILE A 107 3.95 19.67 6.68
N GLU A 108 4.11 19.40 5.40
CA GLU A 108 3.09 19.57 4.38
C GLU A 108 3.04 18.33 3.48
N MET A 109 1.88 18.06 2.88
CA MET A 109 1.78 17.07 1.82
C MET A 109 2.58 17.53 0.61
N ILE A 110 3.35 16.62 0.00
CA ILE A 110 3.99 16.94 -1.28
C ILE A 110 2.96 17.12 -2.38
N LYS A 111 3.33 17.83 -3.45
CA LYS A 111 2.47 17.96 -4.64
C LYS A 111 2.44 16.64 -5.40
N SER A 112 1.30 16.30 -5.99
CA SER A 112 1.13 15.04 -6.74
C SER A 112 2.19 14.82 -7.81
N LYS A 113 2.67 15.89 -8.48
CA LYS A 113 3.73 15.82 -9.49
C LYS A 113 5.10 15.42 -8.95
N GLU A 114 5.31 15.57 -7.64
CA GLU A 114 6.58 15.24 -6.97
C GLU A 114 6.66 13.78 -6.54
N LEU A 115 5.50 13.10 -6.43
CA LEU A 115 5.43 11.74 -5.90
C LEU A 115 6.21 10.74 -6.76
N LEU A 116 6.00 10.73 -8.08
CA LEU A 116 6.65 9.79 -8.98
C LEU A 116 8.18 9.96 -9.03
N PRO A 117 8.74 11.17 -9.25
CA PRO A 117 10.19 11.32 -9.25
C PRO A 117 10.82 11.02 -7.89
N LEU A 118 10.11 11.26 -6.79
CA LEU A 118 10.62 11.05 -5.44
C LEU A 118 10.57 9.58 -5.00
N THR A 119 9.48 8.88 -5.27
CA THR A 119 9.21 7.54 -4.74
C THR A 119 9.23 6.43 -5.79
N GLY A 120 8.97 6.75 -7.05
CA GLY A 120 8.72 5.77 -8.11
C GLY A 120 7.26 5.32 -8.19
N TYR A 121 6.39 5.84 -7.34
CA TYR A 121 4.97 5.52 -7.30
C TYR A 121 4.10 6.69 -7.75
N ILE A 122 2.89 6.36 -8.19
CA ILE A 122 1.85 7.33 -8.53
C ILE A 122 0.75 7.31 -7.45
N HIS A 123 -0.07 8.35 -7.44
CA HIS A 123 -1.22 8.42 -6.55
C HIS A 123 -2.16 7.21 -6.76
N GLY A 124 -2.60 6.59 -5.67
CA GLY A 124 -3.38 5.35 -5.68
C GLY A 124 -2.56 4.06 -5.75
N GLY A 125 -1.25 4.15 -6.00
CA GLY A 125 -0.34 3.00 -6.06
C GLY A 125 0.90 3.15 -5.18
N CYS A 126 0.92 4.11 -4.25
CA CYS A 126 2.05 4.35 -3.37
C CYS A 126 2.11 3.34 -2.23
N SER A 127 3.21 2.61 -2.14
CA SER A 127 3.51 1.65 -1.06
C SER A 127 4.66 2.14 -0.20
N PRO A 128 4.70 1.80 1.10
CA PRO A 128 5.88 2.06 1.92
C PRO A 128 7.09 1.23 1.51
N ILE A 129 6.85 0.09 0.85
CA ILE A 129 7.90 -0.83 0.39
C ILE A 129 8.37 -0.44 -1.01
N GLY A 130 9.68 -0.49 -1.27
CA GLY A 130 10.25 -0.37 -2.61
C GLY A 130 10.30 1.03 -3.18
N MET A 131 10.24 2.07 -2.35
CA MET A 131 10.50 3.44 -2.79
C MET A 131 11.93 3.59 -3.32
N LYS A 132 12.14 4.49 -4.27
CA LYS A 132 13.48 4.79 -4.85
C LYS A 132 14.52 5.10 -3.77
N LYS A 133 14.09 5.70 -2.67
CA LYS A 133 14.89 6.04 -1.50
C LYS A 133 14.15 5.65 -0.24
N LEU A 134 14.86 5.15 0.75
CA LEU A 134 14.29 4.87 2.06
C LEU A 134 14.15 6.18 2.84
N PHE A 135 12.91 6.62 3.03
CA PHE A 135 12.59 7.79 3.84
C PHE A 135 12.26 7.38 5.29
N PRO A 136 12.50 8.25 6.27
CA PRO A 136 11.97 8.05 7.62
C PRO A 136 10.46 7.81 7.55
N THR A 137 10.01 6.71 8.14
CA THR A 137 8.62 6.24 8.06
C THR A 137 8.01 6.16 9.44
N VAL A 138 6.78 6.64 9.55
CA VAL A 138 5.96 6.52 10.76
C VAL A 138 4.70 5.73 10.42
N LEU A 139 4.47 4.65 11.14
CA LEU A 139 3.25 3.86 11.08
C LEU A 139 2.33 4.28 12.21
N ASP A 140 1.06 4.53 11.91
CA ASP A 140 0.08 4.86 12.94
C ASP A 140 -0.03 3.74 13.98
N GLU A 141 -0.09 4.10 15.24
CA GLU A 141 -0.04 3.15 16.34
C GLU A 141 -1.21 2.16 16.36
N THR A 142 -2.32 2.46 15.70
CA THR A 142 -3.46 1.55 15.58
C THR A 142 -3.12 0.25 14.85
N ALA A 143 -2.04 0.23 14.09
CA ALA A 143 -1.56 -0.99 13.43
C ALA A 143 -1.25 -2.13 14.41
N ILE A 144 -0.90 -1.82 15.67
CA ILE A 144 -0.63 -2.81 16.72
C ILE A 144 -1.87 -3.64 17.10
N LEU A 145 -3.06 -3.15 16.78
CA LEU A 145 -4.33 -3.82 17.08
C LEU A 145 -4.60 -5.02 16.17
N TYR A 146 -3.81 -5.19 15.11
CA TYR A 146 -4.04 -6.19 14.07
C TYR A 146 -2.83 -7.09 13.86
N ASP A 147 -3.07 -8.37 13.62
CA ASP A 147 -2.02 -9.33 13.27
C ASP A 147 -1.43 -9.02 11.89
N THR A 148 -2.26 -8.52 10.97
CA THR A 148 -1.87 -8.07 9.64
C THR A 148 -2.54 -6.75 9.28
N ILE A 149 -1.92 -5.99 8.38
CA ILE A 149 -2.48 -4.78 7.79
C ILE A 149 -2.46 -4.88 6.27
N PHE A 150 -3.40 -4.19 5.62
CA PHE A 150 -3.48 -4.10 4.16
C PHE A 150 -2.94 -2.75 3.70
N PHE A 151 -2.16 -2.75 2.64
CA PHE A 151 -1.67 -1.51 2.01
C PHE A 151 -1.36 -1.73 0.53
N SER A 152 -1.08 -0.65 -0.21
CA SER A 152 -0.82 -0.74 -1.65
C SER A 152 0.30 -1.72 -1.98
N GLY A 153 0.04 -2.55 -2.98
CA GLY A 153 1.02 -3.47 -3.57
C GLY A 153 2.03 -2.80 -4.51
N GLY A 154 2.08 -1.46 -4.56
CA GLY A 154 3.02 -0.72 -5.40
C GLY A 154 2.55 -0.47 -6.83
N LYS A 155 1.30 -0.78 -7.14
CA LYS A 155 0.64 -0.53 -8.41
C LYS A 155 -0.85 -0.32 -8.17
N VAL A 156 -1.46 0.62 -8.87
CA VAL A 156 -2.92 0.82 -8.82
C VAL A 156 -3.63 -0.50 -9.14
N GLY A 157 -4.60 -0.86 -8.32
CA GLY A 157 -5.34 -2.12 -8.47
C GLY A 157 -4.72 -3.33 -7.75
N TYR A 158 -3.63 -3.15 -7.02
CA TYR A 158 -2.96 -4.22 -6.26
C TYR A 158 -2.77 -3.83 -4.80
N GLN A 159 -3.03 -4.78 -3.92
CA GLN A 159 -2.91 -4.63 -2.47
C GLN A 159 -2.18 -5.84 -1.89
N VAL A 160 -1.44 -5.63 -0.83
CA VAL A 160 -0.81 -6.70 -0.05
C VAL A 160 -1.27 -6.65 1.40
N GLU A 161 -1.28 -7.81 2.03
CA GLU A 161 -1.55 -8.00 3.45
C GLU A 161 -0.28 -8.55 4.11
N VAL A 162 0.24 -7.84 5.09
CA VAL A 162 1.51 -8.16 5.75
C VAL A 162 1.40 -7.88 7.25
N ALA A 163 2.03 -8.70 8.07
CA ALA A 163 2.17 -8.43 9.50
C ALA A 163 3.04 -7.18 9.72
N PRO A 164 2.67 -6.26 10.63
CA PRO A 164 3.46 -5.06 10.91
C PRO A 164 4.92 -5.35 11.25
N ASP A 165 5.18 -6.36 12.08
CA ASP A 165 6.54 -6.76 12.46
C ASP A 165 7.37 -7.26 11.26
N GLU A 166 6.73 -7.91 10.30
CA GLU A 166 7.38 -8.34 9.07
C GLU A 166 7.67 -7.15 8.14
N LEU A 167 6.75 -6.18 8.06
CA LEU A 167 6.98 -4.93 7.33
C LEU A 167 8.21 -4.19 7.84
N PHE A 168 8.45 -4.19 9.15
CA PHE A 168 9.60 -3.52 9.77
C PHE A 168 10.94 -4.00 9.22
N LYS A 169 11.04 -5.25 8.78
CA LYS A 169 12.27 -5.82 8.20
C LYS A 169 12.68 -5.15 6.90
N LEU A 170 11.71 -4.69 6.10
CA LEU A 170 11.96 -3.98 4.84
C LEU A 170 11.92 -2.46 4.99
N VAL A 171 11.04 -1.98 5.86
CA VAL A 171 10.83 -0.55 6.10
C VAL A 171 10.88 -0.32 7.60
N PRO A 172 12.03 -0.01 8.16
CA PRO A 172 12.12 0.40 9.55
C PRO A 172 11.22 1.61 9.79
N TYR A 173 10.29 1.49 10.72
CA TYR A 173 9.34 2.55 11.04
C TYR A 173 9.31 2.85 12.54
N LYS A 174 8.83 4.03 12.86
CA LYS A 174 8.44 4.41 14.22
C LYS A 174 6.92 4.34 14.32
N MET A 175 6.38 3.87 15.44
CA MET A 175 4.94 3.96 15.72
C MET A 175 4.63 5.22 16.51
N ALA A 176 3.56 5.90 16.14
CA ALA A 176 3.04 7.06 16.86
C ALA A 176 1.55 7.29 16.55
N ASP A 177 0.85 7.96 17.46
CA ASP A 177 -0.45 8.55 17.17
C ASP A 177 -0.26 9.77 16.25
N ILE A 178 -0.71 9.65 15.01
CA ILE A 178 -0.51 10.67 13.96
C ILE A 178 -1.79 11.03 13.21
N THR A 179 -2.92 10.51 13.64
CA THR A 179 -4.21 10.76 13.00
C THR A 179 -5.08 11.75 13.77
N CYS A 180 -6.05 12.34 13.07
CA CYS A 180 -7.16 13.06 13.68
C CYS A 180 -8.16 12.06 14.26
N GLU A 181 -8.77 12.41 15.38
CA GLU A 181 -9.95 11.73 15.93
C GLU A 181 -11.17 11.97 15.04
#